data_991e08ba920e219bd77004b1a06190a0
#
_entry.id   991e08ba920e219bd77004b1a06190a0
#
_cell.length_a   1.000
_cell.length_b   1.000
_cell.length_c   1.000
_cell.angle_alpha   90.00
_cell.angle_beta   90.00
_cell.angle_gamma   90.00
#
_symmetry.space_group_name_H-M   'P 1'
#
loop_
_entity.id
_entity.type
_entity.pdbx_description
1 polymer ?
#
loop_
_entity_poly.entity_id
_entity_poly.type
_entity_poly.pdbx_seq_one_letter_code
_entity_poly.pdbx_strand_id
1 'polypeptide(L)'
;MAEPRHIYIPLFDPNRDADEMLLVNFTTLREKCVDDACILDDSDYVELKHQSTVAYSRANIYKKSLFCAAVGNNHFVRLDDLPKATLEKIISGALASIEVPKRKKAILLKTI
;
A
#
# COMPACT_ATOMS: atom_id res chain seq x y z
N MET A 1 -5.15 19.26 -17.26
CA MET A 1 -4.47 19.14 -15.98
C MET A 1 -4.35 17.66 -15.62
N ALA A 2 -3.14 17.21 -15.38
CA ALA A 2 -2.95 15.80 -15.04
C ALA A 2 -3.49 15.52 -13.65
N GLU A 3 -4.22 14.43 -13.50
CA GLU A 3 -4.68 13.98 -12.18
C GLU A 3 -3.48 13.59 -11.30
N PRO A 4 -3.57 13.80 -9.97
CA PRO A 4 -2.52 13.34 -9.08
C PRO A 4 -2.34 11.83 -9.22
N ARG A 5 -1.11 11.39 -9.39
CA ARG A 5 -0.81 9.96 -9.47
C ARG A 5 -0.79 9.36 -8.08
N HIS A 6 -1.47 8.24 -7.91
CA HIS A 6 -1.39 7.48 -6.67
C HIS A 6 -0.16 6.59 -6.66
N ILE A 7 0.50 6.52 -5.52
CA ILE A 7 1.58 5.58 -5.31
C ILE A 7 0.98 4.34 -4.66
N TYR A 8 1.03 3.21 -5.36
CA TYR A 8 0.48 1.94 -4.90
C TYR A 8 1.56 1.08 -4.28
N ILE A 9 1.22 0.38 -3.21
CA ILE A 9 2.12 -0.53 -2.52
C ILE A 9 1.47 -1.91 -2.47
N PRO A 10 2.04 -2.91 -3.17
CA PRO A 10 1.58 -4.28 -3.03
C PRO A 10 2.16 -4.88 -1.75
N LEU A 11 1.29 -5.41 -0.89
CA LEU A 11 1.69 -5.99 0.39
C LEU A 11 1.79 -7.50 0.25
N PHE A 12 2.98 -7.99 -0.10
CA PHE A 12 3.22 -9.43 -0.22
C PHE A 12 4.70 -9.76 0.00
N ASP A 13 4.96 -10.98 0.43
CA ASP A 13 6.30 -11.56 0.48
C ASP A 13 6.47 -12.41 -0.79
N PRO A 14 7.48 -12.13 -1.64
CA PRO A 14 7.71 -12.89 -2.86
C PRO A 14 7.92 -14.39 -2.64
N ASN A 15 8.32 -14.78 -1.41
CA ASN A 15 8.56 -16.18 -1.06
C ASN A 15 7.28 -16.93 -0.65
N ARG A 16 6.17 -16.23 -0.52
CA ARG A 16 4.89 -16.86 -0.19
C ARG A 16 4.18 -17.32 -1.47
N ASP A 17 3.64 -18.53 -1.42
CA ASP A 17 2.90 -19.11 -2.53
C ASP A 17 1.42 -18.74 -2.44
N ALA A 18 1.15 -17.46 -2.57
CA ALA A 18 -0.21 -16.93 -2.56
C ALA A 18 -0.36 -15.97 -3.74
N ASP A 19 -1.41 -16.15 -4.54
CA ASP A 19 -1.64 -15.29 -5.71
C ASP A 19 -2.36 -14.00 -5.35
N GLU A 20 -3.25 -14.02 -4.36
CA GLU A 20 -3.96 -12.82 -3.92
C GLU A 20 -3.12 -12.03 -2.92
N MET A 21 -3.14 -10.71 -3.07
CA MET A 21 -2.44 -9.80 -2.17
C MET A 21 -3.30 -8.58 -1.91
N LEU A 22 -2.94 -7.80 -0.89
CA LEU A 22 -3.56 -6.52 -0.62
C LEU A 22 -2.76 -5.41 -1.29
N LEU A 23 -3.46 -4.57 -2.06
CA LEU A 23 -2.88 -3.41 -2.70
C LEU A 23 -3.41 -2.16 -2.00
N VAL A 24 -2.52 -1.33 -1.47
CA VAL A 24 -2.86 -0.07 -0.81
C VAL A 24 -2.21 1.09 -1.54
N ASN A 25 -2.63 2.31 -1.24
CA ASN A 25 -2.03 3.50 -1.80
C ASN A 25 -1.82 4.57 -0.75
N PHE A 26 -0.84 5.45 -1.00
CA PHE A 26 -0.65 6.65 -0.19
C PHE A 26 -1.66 7.72 -0.58
N THR A 27 -2.04 8.54 0.40
CA THR A 27 -2.82 9.76 0.17
C THR A 27 -2.26 10.87 1.06
N THR A 28 -2.40 12.12 0.63
CA THR A 28 -1.94 13.26 1.41
C THR A 28 -2.74 13.36 2.70
N LEU A 29 -2.05 13.53 3.82
CA LEU A 29 -2.69 13.72 5.12
C LEU A 29 -3.41 15.08 5.13
N ARG A 30 -4.69 15.07 5.50
CA ARG A 30 -5.54 16.26 5.61
C ARG A 30 -6.20 16.30 6.98
N GLU A 31 -6.59 17.49 7.42
CA GLU A 31 -7.23 17.70 8.72
C GLU A 31 -8.46 16.80 8.95
N LYS A 32 -9.18 16.47 7.89
CA LYS A 32 -10.37 15.61 7.95
C LYS A 32 -10.06 14.15 7.67
N CYS A 33 -8.79 13.77 7.71
CA CYS A 33 -8.41 12.37 7.50
C CYS A 33 -8.86 11.54 8.70
N VAL A 34 -9.70 10.55 8.46
CA VAL A 34 -10.25 9.70 9.51
C VAL A 34 -9.29 8.57 9.88
N ASP A 35 -8.50 8.09 8.90
CA ASP A 35 -7.59 6.96 9.12
C ASP A 35 -6.16 7.46 9.29
N ASP A 36 -5.70 7.40 10.53
CA ASP A 36 -4.35 7.80 10.92
C ASP A 36 -3.50 6.61 11.38
N ALA A 37 -3.90 5.40 11.01
CA ALA A 37 -3.20 4.19 11.44
C ALA A 37 -1.73 4.14 10.99
N CYS A 38 -1.40 4.84 9.90
CA CYS A 38 -0.02 4.93 9.41
C CYS A 38 0.22 6.31 8.81
N ILE A 39 0.96 7.15 9.52
CA ILE A 39 1.34 8.49 9.08
C ILE A 39 2.82 8.46 8.72
N LEU A 40 3.15 8.90 7.51
CA LEU A 40 4.50 8.84 6.95
C LEU A 40 4.89 10.20 6.36
N ASP A 41 6.18 10.43 6.25
CA ASP A 41 6.74 11.62 5.59
C ASP A 41 7.94 11.24 4.71
N ASP A 42 8.66 12.24 4.22
CA ASP A 42 9.80 12.03 3.33
C ASP A 42 10.96 11.29 4.00
N SER A 43 11.02 11.25 5.34
CA SER A 43 12.02 10.46 6.04
C SER A 43 11.71 8.96 5.99
N ASP A 44 10.45 8.59 5.80
CA ASP A 44 10.02 7.21 5.66
C ASP A 44 10.17 6.71 4.23
N TYR A 45 9.94 7.58 3.24
CA TYR A 45 10.04 7.23 1.83
C TYR A 45 10.29 8.48 1.00
N VAL A 46 11.35 8.45 0.20
CA VAL A 46 11.83 9.61 -0.58
C VAL A 46 10.78 10.16 -1.56
N GLU A 47 9.88 9.31 -2.05
CA GLU A 47 8.85 9.73 -2.99
C GLU A 47 7.69 10.49 -2.34
N LEU A 48 7.61 10.52 -1.01
CA LEU A 48 6.58 11.25 -0.29
C LEU A 48 7.02 12.70 -0.12
N LYS A 49 6.35 13.61 -0.82
CA LYS A 49 6.67 15.05 -0.80
C LYS A 49 5.90 15.81 0.28
N HIS A 50 4.89 15.16 0.85
CA HIS A 50 4.04 15.72 1.90
C HIS A 50 3.82 14.69 2.96
N GLN A 51 3.43 15.12 4.16
CA GLN A 51 2.98 14.19 5.16
C GLN A 51 1.79 13.40 4.59
N SER A 52 1.88 12.09 4.64
CA SER A 52 0.95 11.20 3.96
C SER A 52 0.45 10.12 4.91
N THR A 53 -0.67 9.52 4.56
CA THR A 53 -1.20 8.35 5.23
C THR A 53 -1.51 7.28 4.18
N VAL A 54 -1.73 6.06 4.65
CA VAL A 54 -2.16 4.98 3.76
C VAL A 54 -3.68 4.95 3.73
N ALA A 55 -4.24 4.94 2.51
CA ALA A 55 -5.70 4.93 2.31
C ALA A 55 -6.23 3.51 2.48
N TYR A 56 -6.30 3.02 3.72
CA TYR A 56 -6.72 1.65 4.02
C TYR A 56 -8.17 1.36 3.61
N SER A 57 -9.05 2.36 3.62
CA SER A 57 -10.42 2.22 3.15
C SER A 57 -10.50 1.85 1.67
N ARG A 58 -9.45 2.15 0.91
CA ARG A 58 -9.34 1.85 -0.52
C ARG A 58 -8.49 0.62 -0.81
N ALA A 59 -8.06 -0.10 0.22
CA ALA A 59 -7.29 -1.32 0.05
C ALA A 59 -8.09 -2.35 -0.77
N ASN A 60 -7.45 -2.89 -1.81
CA ASN A 60 -8.09 -3.85 -2.71
C ASN A 60 -7.33 -5.17 -2.72
N ILE A 61 -8.09 -6.25 -2.88
CA ILE A 61 -7.51 -7.55 -3.15
C ILE A 61 -7.16 -7.60 -4.64
N TYR A 62 -5.92 -7.92 -4.94
CA TYR A 62 -5.42 -7.95 -6.30
C TYR A 62 -4.64 -9.24 -6.53
N LYS A 63 -4.73 -9.79 -7.73
CA LYS A 63 -3.94 -10.98 -8.07
C LYS A 63 -2.52 -10.57 -8.39
N LYS A 64 -1.57 -11.22 -7.74
CA LYS A 64 -0.13 -10.98 -7.93
C LYS A 64 0.27 -11.13 -9.40
N SER A 65 -0.23 -12.16 -10.05
CA SER A 65 0.06 -12.43 -11.47
C SER A 65 -0.43 -11.30 -12.37
N LEU A 66 -1.62 -10.76 -12.12
CA LEU A 66 -2.17 -9.64 -12.89
C LEU A 66 -1.39 -8.35 -12.63
N PHE A 67 -0.97 -8.11 -11.39
CA PHE A 67 -0.17 -6.95 -11.04
C PHE A 67 1.18 -6.99 -11.74
N CYS A 68 1.87 -8.12 -11.69
CA CYS A 68 3.16 -8.29 -12.37
C CYS A 68 3.04 -8.09 -13.88
N ALA A 69 1.97 -8.59 -14.50
CA ALA A 69 1.70 -8.37 -15.91
C ALA A 69 1.46 -6.88 -16.22
N ALA A 70 0.72 -6.19 -15.38
CA ALA A 70 0.46 -4.75 -15.53
C ALA A 70 1.74 -3.93 -15.43
N VAL A 71 2.66 -4.27 -14.52
CA VAL A 71 3.97 -3.63 -14.42
C VAL A 71 4.79 -3.89 -15.69
N GLY A 72 4.80 -5.13 -16.17
CA GLY A 72 5.50 -5.51 -17.39
C GLY A 72 4.97 -4.81 -18.63
N ASN A 73 3.69 -4.47 -18.65
CA ASN A 73 3.02 -3.76 -19.76
C ASN A 73 3.00 -2.23 -19.56
N ASN A 74 3.76 -1.71 -18.60
CA ASN A 74 3.87 -0.27 -18.30
C ASN A 74 2.57 0.39 -17.86
N HIS A 75 1.60 -0.38 -17.35
CA HIS A 75 0.40 0.18 -16.73
C HIS A 75 0.72 0.85 -15.39
N PHE A 76 1.79 0.39 -14.73
CA PHE A 76 2.33 1.00 -13.52
C PHE A 76 3.80 1.36 -13.75
N VAL A 77 4.23 2.47 -13.22
CA VAL A 77 5.65 2.88 -13.23
C VAL A 77 6.26 2.47 -11.89
N ARG A 78 7.36 1.74 -11.93
CA ARG A 78 8.07 1.35 -10.73
C ARG A 78 8.88 2.54 -10.20
N LEU A 79 8.68 2.86 -8.92
CA LEU A 79 9.44 3.89 -8.20
C LEU A 79 10.54 3.23 -7.36
N ASP A 80 11.27 4.05 -6.60
CA ASP A 80 12.31 3.56 -5.70
C ASP A 80 11.75 2.53 -4.73
N ASP A 81 12.58 1.57 -4.33
CA ASP A 81 12.19 0.54 -3.38
C ASP A 81 11.82 1.15 -2.03
N LEU A 82 10.77 0.62 -1.44
CA LEU A 82 10.31 1.05 -0.13
C LEU A 82 11.24 0.49 0.95
N PRO A 83 11.73 1.32 1.90
CA PRO A 83 12.52 0.80 3.00
C PRO A 83 11.76 -0.25 3.80
N LYS A 84 12.46 -1.27 4.26
CA LYS A 84 11.86 -2.36 5.03
C LYS A 84 11.10 -1.87 6.27
N ALA A 85 11.68 -0.94 7.00
CA ALA A 85 11.05 -0.36 8.19
C ALA A 85 9.73 0.34 7.85
N THR A 86 9.68 1.03 6.71
CA THR A 86 8.48 1.70 6.23
C THR A 86 7.41 0.69 5.84
N LEU A 87 7.80 -0.37 5.14
CA LEU A 87 6.88 -1.45 4.78
C LEU A 87 6.27 -2.09 6.02
N GLU A 88 7.08 -2.32 7.06
CA GLU A 88 6.60 -2.87 8.33
C GLU A 88 5.57 -1.95 9.00
N LYS A 89 5.78 -0.64 8.95
CA LYS A 89 4.80 0.35 9.46
C LYS A 89 3.48 0.25 8.70
N ILE A 90 3.55 0.13 7.38
CA ILE A 90 2.36 0.05 6.53
C ILE A 90 1.57 -1.23 6.84
N ILE A 91 2.26 -2.36 6.97
CA ILE A 91 1.63 -3.65 7.30
C ILE A 91 1.00 -3.61 8.69
N SER A 92 1.73 -3.08 9.69
CA SER A 92 1.20 -2.94 11.04
C SER A 92 -0.04 -2.04 11.08
N GLY A 93 -0.02 -0.94 10.33
CA GLY A 93 -1.17 -0.06 10.20
C GLY A 93 -2.37 -0.76 9.55
N ALA A 94 -2.13 -1.57 8.53
CA ALA A 94 -3.19 -2.32 7.86
C ALA A 94 -3.86 -3.31 8.82
N LEU A 95 -3.09 -3.98 9.66
CA LEU A 95 -3.62 -4.93 10.65
C LEU A 95 -4.37 -4.22 11.78
N ALA A 96 -4.00 -3.00 12.11
CA ALA A 96 -4.62 -2.21 13.17
C ALA A 96 -5.81 -1.38 12.68
N SER A 97 -5.88 -1.05 11.39
CA SER A 97 -6.91 -0.15 10.86
C SER A 97 -8.30 -0.77 10.90
N ILE A 98 -9.26 0.00 11.42
CA ILE A 98 -10.67 -0.40 11.40
C ILE A 98 -11.26 -0.33 9.98
N GLU A 99 -10.58 0.37 9.07
CA GLU A 99 -11.02 0.51 7.68
C GLU A 99 -10.73 -0.73 6.83
N VAL A 100 -9.88 -1.63 7.33
CA VAL A 100 -9.56 -2.89 6.64
C VAL A 100 -10.45 -4.00 7.20
N PRO A 101 -11.39 -4.55 6.38
CA PRO A 101 -12.25 -5.64 6.85
C PRO A 101 -11.46 -6.91 7.20
N LYS A 102 -12.02 -7.74 8.07
CA LYS A 102 -11.39 -8.99 8.49
C LYS A 102 -10.99 -9.88 7.32
N ARG A 103 -11.79 -9.93 6.26
CA ARG A 103 -11.49 -10.72 5.06
C ARG A 103 -10.19 -10.29 4.41
N LYS A 104 -10.00 -8.97 4.29
CA LYS A 104 -8.77 -8.41 3.69
C LYS A 104 -7.58 -8.62 4.61
N LYS A 105 -7.76 -8.51 5.93
CA LYS A 105 -6.69 -8.80 6.89
C LYS A 105 -6.25 -10.26 6.81
N ALA A 106 -7.20 -11.18 6.61
CA ALA A 106 -6.89 -12.60 6.45
C ALA A 106 -6.00 -12.86 5.22
N ILE A 107 -6.31 -12.18 4.11
CA ILE A 107 -5.48 -12.27 2.89
C ILE A 107 -4.09 -11.69 3.15
N LEU A 108 -4.00 -10.56 3.81
CA LEU A 108 -2.72 -9.94 4.16
C LEU A 108 -1.85 -10.92 4.98
N LEU A 109 -2.43 -11.57 5.97
CA LEU A 109 -1.69 -12.53 6.82
C LEU A 109 -1.20 -13.75 6.05
N LYS A 110 -1.83 -14.11 4.94
CA LYS A 110 -1.39 -15.22 4.08
C LYS A 110 -0.25 -14.81 3.14
N THR A 111 -0.13 -13.52 2.86
CA THR A 111 0.79 -13.04 1.81
C THR A 111 2.03 -12.35 2.36
N ILE A 112 2.06 -12.03 3.63
CA ILE A 112 3.23 -11.38 4.26
C ILE A 112 4.16 -12.35 4.98
#